data_5274e03d0b5ae9611ce65011a63f192a
#
_entry.id   5274e03d0b5ae9611ce65011a63f192a
#
_cell.length_a   1.000
_cell.length_b   1.000
_cell.length_c   1.000
_cell.angle_alpha   90.00
_cell.angle_beta   90.00
_cell.angle_gamma   90.00
#
_symmetry.space_group_name_H-M   'P 1'
#
loop_
_entity.id
_entity.type
_entity.pdbx_description
1 polymer ?
#
loop_
_entity_poly.entity_id
_entity_poly.type
_entity_poly.pdbx_seq_one_letter_code
_entity_poly.pdbx_strand_id
1 'polypeptide(L)'
;MQQYVVDAFTDKVFAGNPAAVCVMDKWLSDELMMKITVENNLSETAFCVKKGRNYHLRWFTPGGEIDLCGHATLATAYVILRFVEPELTQVRFDTLSGELIVTKNGELLEMVFPAYKLKPVEVTDAMTEVIGARPTAAFMGRDLLCVVDSEDIVRSCAPDMAKVMQLDGLLLHVTAKGKDFDCVSRSFAPKCNVPEDPVCGSGHCHIIPYWAKELGKNELTAYQASRRGGVLYTRLDGDKVILAGKAALFSQAEIYID
;
A
#
# COMPACT_ATOMS: atom_id res chain seq x y z
N MET A 1 15.97 -20.11 8.19
CA MET A 1 15.42 -18.79 8.61
C MET A 1 13.92 -18.81 8.42
N GLN A 2 13.13 -18.26 9.37
CA GLN A 2 11.69 -18.20 9.24
C GLN A 2 11.26 -17.10 8.27
N GLN A 3 10.35 -17.43 7.37
CA GLN A 3 9.70 -16.52 6.44
C GLN A 3 8.18 -16.67 6.54
N TYR A 4 7.49 -15.55 6.45
CA TYR A 4 6.03 -15.48 6.41
C TYR A 4 5.60 -14.84 5.11
N VAL A 5 4.48 -15.27 4.53
CA VAL A 5 3.80 -14.52 3.47
C VAL A 5 2.47 -14.08 4.01
N VAL A 6 2.24 -12.77 3.98
CA VAL A 6 1.07 -12.13 4.58
C VAL A 6 0.37 -11.27 3.54
N ASP A 7 -0.92 -11.47 3.41
CA ASP A 7 -1.80 -10.62 2.61
C ASP A 7 -2.28 -9.43 3.47
N ALA A 8 -1.80 -8.23 3.16
CA ALA A 8 -2.13 -7.01 3.87
C ALA A 8 -3.42 -6.36 3.33
N PHE A 9 -4.14 -5.62 4.19
CA PHE A 9 -5.42 -4.94 3.89
C PHE A 9 -6.57 -5.89 3.52
N THR A 10 -6.57 -7.08 4.11
CA THR A 10 -7.61 -8.10 3.93
C THR A 10 -7.70 -9.00 5.15
N ASP A 11 -8.84 -9.62 5.36
CA ASP A 11 -9.05 -10.70 6.35
C ASP A 11 -9.06 -12.10 5.70
N LYS A 12 -8.77 -12.18 4.40
CA LYS A 12 -8.81 -13.43 3.62
C LYS A 12 -7.53 -13.59 2.81
N VAL A 13 -7.01 -14.81 2.74
CA VAL A 13 -5.91 -15.15 1.83
C VAL A 13 -6.35 -15.01 0.37
N PHE A 14 -5.38 -14.75 -0.51
CA PHE A 14 -5.57 -14.52 -1.94
C PHE A 14 -6.23 -13.17 -2.30
N ALA A 15 -6.44 -12.30 -1.31
CA ALA A 15 -6.87 -10.92 -1.48
C ALA A 15 -5.81 -9.98 -0.90
N GLY A 16 -6.04 -8.67 -0.92
CA GLY A 16 -5.11 -7.67 -0.38
C GLY A 16 -3.80 -7.60 -1.16
N ASN A 17 -2.78 -7.08 -0.50
CA ASN A 17 -1.44 -6.91 -1.07
C ASN A 17 -0.44 -7.83 -0.37
N PRO A 18 0.11 -8.85 -1.06
CA PRO A 18 0.98 -9.83 -0.44
C PRO A 18 2.39 -9.28 -0.21
N ALA A 19 2.99 -9.59 0.93
CA ALA A 19 4.40 -9.34 1.20
C ALA A 19 5.03 -10.56 1.86
N ALA A 20 6.28 -10.87 1.49
CA ALA A 20 7.11 -11.77 2.28
C ALA A 20 7.72 -11.00 3.45
N VAL A 21 7.81 -11.64 4.61
CA VAL A 21 8.37 -11.07 5.84
C VAL A 21 9.39 -12.02 6.42
N CYS A 22 10.62 -11.56 6.57
CA CYS A 22 11.72 -12.27 7.20
C CYS A 22 12.09 -11.55 8.50
N VAL A 23 11.82 -12.19 9.65
CA VAL A 23 12.28 -11.71 10.96
C VAL A 23 13.58 -12.40 11.30
N MET A 24 14.63 -11.62 11.55
CA MET A 24 16.00 -12.10 11.65
C MET A 24 16.67 -11.64 12.94
N ASP A 25 17.64 -12.44 13.44
CA ASP A 25 18.48 -12.05 14.59
C ASP A 25 19.61 -11.08 14.19
N LYS A 26 20.08 -11.18 12.94
CA LYS A 26 21.14 -10.32 12.37
C LYS A 26 20.93 -10.11 10.88
N TRP A 27 21.46 -9.00 10.38
CA TRP A 27 21.41 -8.69 8.95
C TRP A 27 22.15 -9.72 8.10
N LEU A 28 21.53 -10.10 7.01
CA LEU A 28 22.17 -10.75 5.89
C LEU A 28 22.87 -9.69 5.01
N SER A 29 23.69 -10.15 4.06
CA SER A 29 24.22 -9.25 3.05
C SER A 29 23.09 -8.74 2.13
N ASP A 30 23.23 -7.53 1.59
CA ASP A 30 22.25 -6.96 0.65
C ASP A 30 22.07 -7.86 -0.57
N GLU A 31 23.16 -8.48 -1.07
CA GLU A 31 23.12 -9.44 -2.18
C GLU A 31 22.22 -10.65 -1.85
N LEU A 32 22.33 -11.19 -0.64
CA LEU A 32 21.51 -12.35 -0.23
C LEU A 32 20.06 -11.97 -0.02
N MET A 33 19.78 -10.80 0.58
CA MET A 33 18.40 -10.29 0.71
C MET A 33 17.75 -10.05 -0.67
N MET A 34 18.53 -9.55 -1.65
CA MET A 34 18.06 -9.42 -3.03
C MET A 34 17.76 -10.78 -3.67
N LYS A 35 18.61 -11.78 -3.50
CA LYS A 35 18.35 -13.14 -4.03
C LYS A 35 17.06 -13.73 -3.47
N ILE A 36 16.85 -13.61 -2.16
CA ILE A 36 15.62 -14.06 -1.49
C ILE A 36 14.39 -13.31 -2.05
N THR A 37 14.52 -12.01 -2.27
CA THR A 37 13.44 -11.20 -2.82
C THR A 37 13.06 -11.62 -4.24
N VAL A 38 14.05 -11.86 -5.09
CA VAL A 38 13.83 -12.35 -6.47
C VAL A 38 13.20 -13.73 -6.47
N GLU A 39 13.66 -14.63 -5.60
CA GLU A 39 13.13 -16.00 -5.45
C GLU A 39 11.68 -15.98 -4.98
N ASN A 40 11.33 -15.11 -4.03
CA ASN A 40 9.96 -14.93 -3.57
C ASN A 40 9.00 -14.45 -4.67
N ASN A 41 9.51 -13.69 -5.63
CA ASN A 41 8.76 -13.15 -6.78
C ASN A 41 7.45 -12.44 -6.36
N LEU A 42 7.47 -11.76 -5.22
CA LEU A 42 6.43 -10.85 -4.74
C LEU A 42 6.85 -9.41 -5.02
N SER A 43 5.90 -8.48 -4.95
CA SER A 43 6.22 -7.06 -5.12
C SER A 43 7.28 -6.60 -4.13
N GLU A 44 7.17 -7.03 -2.85
CA GLU A 44 8.15 -6.73 -1.82
C GLU A 44 8.43 -7.91 -0.88
N THR A 45 9.69 -7.98 -0.44
CA THR A 45 10.12 -8.74 0.73
C THR A 45 10.61 -7.79 1.80
N ALA A 46 10.02 -7.87 2.98
CA ALA A 46 10.42 -7.13 4.17
C ALA A 46 11.42 -7.95 5.00
N PHE A 47 12.52 -7.32 5.36
CA PHE A 47 13.51 -7.88 6.27
C PHE A 47 13.57 -7.01 7.52
N CYS A 48 13.47 -7.63 8.71
CA CYS A 48 13.57 -6.87 9.95
C CYS A 48 14.45 -7.56 10.98
N VAL A 49 15.14 -6.74 11.76
CA VAL A 49 16.02 -7.14 12.86
C VAL A 49 15.64 -6.36 14.09
N LYS A 50 15.47 -7.04 15.23
CA LYS A 50 15.17 -6.39 16.51
C LYS A 50 16.39 -5.60 17.00
N LYS A 51 16.17 -4.32 17.39
CA LYS A 51 17.18 -3.43 17.94
C LYS A 51 16.65 -2.76 19.20
N GLY A 52 16.97 -3.33 20.35
CA GLY A 52 16.43 -2.85 21.63
C GLY A 52 14.91 -3.03 21.71
N ARG A 53 14.18 -1.91 21.79
CA ARG A 53 12.70 -1.90 21.82
C ARG A 53 12.06 -1.73 20.43
N ASN A 54 12.85 -1.36 19.43
CA ASN A 54 12.41 -1.12 18.06
C ASN A 54 12.85 -2.28 17.17
N TYR A 55 12.34 -2.27 15.95
CA TYR A 55 12.79 -3.12 14.86
C TYR A 55 13.38 -2.23 13.77
N HIS A 56 14.56 -2.58 13.25
CA HIS A 56 15.08 -1.97 12.04
C HIS A 56 14.48 -2.73 10.85
N LEU A 57 13.79 -2.02 9.93
CA LEU A 57 13.01 -2.60 8.83
C LEU A 57 13.51 -2.07 7.49
N ARG A 58 13.69 -2.98 6.53
CA ARG A 58 14.10 -2.70 5.16
C ARG A 58 13.20 -3.47 4.20
N TRP A 59 12.90 -2.88 3.06
CA TRP A 59 12.06 -3.47 2.02
C TRP A 59 12.83 -3.58 0.72
N PHE A 60 12.73 -4.74 0.10
CA PHE A 60 13.34 -5.02 -1.19
C PHE A 60 12.28 -5.42 -2.20
N THR A 61 12.34 -4.82 -3.39
CA THR A 61 11.63 -5.26 -4.59
C THR A 61 12.58 -6.06 -5.47
N PRO A 62 12.13 -6.80 -6.48
CA PRO A 62 13.04 -7.41 -7.48
C PRO A 62 13.94 -6.39 -8.20
N GLY A 63 13.63 -5.11 -8.15
CA GLY A 63 14.42 -4.02 -8.72
C GLY A 63 15.41 -3.35 -7.76
N GLY A 64 15.38 -3.68 -6.47
CA GLY A 64 16.26 -3.10 -5.45
C GLY A 64 15.56 -2.73 -4.16
N GLU A 65 16.35 -2.20 -3.21
CA GLU A 65 15.83 -1.68 -1.96
C GLU A 65 15.02 -0.39 -2.19
N ILE A 66 13.94 -0.25 -1.44
CA ILE A 66 13.08 0.94 -1.44
C ILE A 66 13.00 1.55 -0.04
N ASP A 67 12.72 2.84 0.03
CA ASP A 67 12.77 3.62 1.28
C ASP A 67 11.45 3.61 2.06
N LEU A 68 10.32 3.24 1.42
CA LEU A 68 9.01 3.20 2.08
C LEU A 68 8.07 2.19 1.40
N CYS A 69 7.46 1.31 2.23
CA CYS A 69 6.43 0.39 1.78
C CYS A 69 5.35 0.18 2.86
N GLY A 70 4.13 0.69 2.63
CA GLY A 70 3.04 0.64 3.62
C GLY A 70 2.52 -0.77 3.88
N HIS A 71 2.17 -1.54 2.82
CA HIS A 71 1.58 -2.87 3.00
C HIS A 71 2.56 -3.89 3.60
N ALA A 72 3.85 -3.83 3.20
CA ALA A 72 4.88 -4.70 3.77
C ALA A 72 5.22 -4.31 5.23
N THR A 73 5.08 -3.03 5.61
CA THR A 73 5.16 -2.59 7.01
C THR A 73 4.01 -3.18 7.84
N LEU A 74 2.77 -3.11 7.32
CA LEU A 74 1.60 -3.69 7.97
C LEU A 74 1.75 -5.20 8.11
N ALA A 75 2.20 -5.89 7.07
CA ALA A 75 2.48 -7.33 7.09
C ALA A 75 3.56 -7.69 8.12
N THR A 76 4.65 -6.91 8.22
CA THR A 76 5.71 -7.12 9.21
C THR A 76 5.20 -6.91 10.64
N ALA A 77 4.41 -5.86 10.88
CA ALA A 77 3.80 -5.63 12.17
C ALA A 77 2.84 -6.77 12.58
N TYR A 78 2.04 -7.26 11.62
CA TYR A 78 1.19 -8.43 11.85
C TYR A 78 1.99 -9.64 12.32
N VAL A 79 3.12 -9.94 11.65
CA VAL A 79 3.99 -11.07 12.02
C VAL A 79 4.54 -10.88 13.43
N ILE A 80 5.07 -9.69 13.75
CA ILE A 80 5.65 -9.40 15.06
C ILE A 80 4.57 -9.51 16.16
N LEU A 81 3.44 -8.83 15.98
CA LEU A 81 2.36 -8.78 16.99
C LEU A 81 1.59 -10.07 17.14
N ARG A 82 1.77 -11.05 16.25
CA ARG A 82 1.05 -12.33 16.33
C ARG A 82 1.95 -13.51 16.64
N PHE A 83 3.19 -13.53 16.18
CA PHE A 83 4.05 -14.71 16.24
C PHE A 83 5.37 -14.50 16.99
N VAL A 84 5.84 -13.25 17.09
CA VAL A 84 7.15 -12.95 17.69
C VAL A 84 7.00 -12.35 19.08
N GLU A 85 6.20 -11.30 19.23
CA GLU A 85 5.92 -10.60 20.50
C GLU A 85 4.42 -10.29 20.62
N PRO A 86 3.58 -11.30 20.89
CA PRO A 86 2.12 -11.16 20.88
C PRO A 86 1.57 -10.29 22.02
N GLU A 87 2.37 -10.01 23.04
CA GLU A 87 2.05 -9.11 24.16
C GLU A 87 2.13 -7.62 23.79
N LEU A 88 2.80 -7.28 22.69
CA LEU A 88 2.88 -5.91 22.25
C LEU A 88 1.55 -5.43 21.63
N THR A 89 1.25 -4.16 21.87
CA THR A 89 0.14 -3.44 21.21
C THR A 89 0.60 -2.47 20.14
N GLN A 90 1.92 -2.28 20.02
CA GLN A 90 2.55 -1.35 19.09
C GLN A 90 3.92 -1.86 18.69
N VAL A 91 4.28 -1.68 17.41
CA VAL A 91 5.63 -1.91 16.90
C VAL A 91 6.19 -0.62 16.35
N ARG A 92 7.45 -0.32 16.66
CA ARG A 92 8.21 0.80 16.12
C ARG A 92 9.29 0.29 15.19
N PHE A 93 9.31 0.85 14.01
CA PHE A 93 10.28 0.53 12.98
C PHE A 93 11.19 1.71 12.71
N ASP A 94 12.51 1.49 12.81
CA ASP A 94 13.51 2.41 12.29
C ASP A 94 13.72 2.06 10.80
N THR A 95 13.54 3.01 9.89
CA THR A 95 13.60 2.81 8.44
C THR A 95 14.42 3.91 7.75
N LEU A 96 14.69 3.76 6.45
CA LEU A 96 15.34 4.80 5.66
C LEU A 96 14.50 6.10 5.58
N SER A 97 13.18 6.00 5.69
CA SER A 97 12.25 7.15 5.70
C SER A 97 11.95 7.68 7.11
N GLY A 98 12.70 7.24 8.11
CA GLY A 98 12.50 7.61 9.52
C GLY A 98 11.71 6.56 10.31
N GLU A 99 11.20 6.96 11.47
CA GLU A 99 10.43 6.08 12.34
C GLU A 99 9.01 5.86 11.78
N LEU A 100 8.61 4.60 11.68
CA LEU A 100 7.23 4.20 11.40
C LEU A 100 6.66 3.48 12.63
N ILE A 101 5.42 3.78 12.96
CA ILE A 101 4.73 3.18 14.08
C ILE A 101 3.48 2.48 13.57
N VAL A 102 3.33 1.21 13.95
CA VAL A 102 2.12 0.43 13.72
C VAL A 102 1.48 0.10 15.05
N THR A 103 0.24 0.52 15.24
CA THR A 103 -0.54 0.30 16.47
C THR A 103 -1.65 -0.71 16.20
N LYS A 104 -1.80 -1.67 17.09
CA LYS A 104 -2.91 -2.64 17.08
C LYS A 104 -4.13 -2.02 17.75
N ASN A 105 -5.23 -1.94 17.00
CA ASN A 105 -6.54 -1.52 17.49
C ASN A 105 -7.59 -2.59 17.16
N GLY A 106 -7.85 -3.47 18.11
CA GLY A 106 -8.65 -4.68 17.88
C GLY A 106 -7.99 -5.60 16.85
N GLU A 107 -8.66 -5.81 15.72
CA GLU A 107 -8.14 -6.61 14.60
C GLU A 107 -7.40 -5.74 13.55
N LEU A 108 -7.46 -4.42 13.70
CA LEU A 108 -6.84 -3.49 12.76
C LEU A 108 -5.41 -3.14 13.18
N LEU A 109 -4.57 -2.96 12.20
CA LEU A 109 -3.22 -2.43 12.31
C LEU A 109 -3.20 -1.03 11.69
N GLU A 110 -2.92 -0.02 12.49
CA GLU A 110 -2.99 1.37 12.13
C GLU A 110 -1.60 1.96 11.90
N MET A 111 -1.43 2.68 10.80
CA MET A 111 -0.23 3.42 10.44
C MET A 111 -0.59 4.88 10.15
N VAL A 112 0.33 5.79 10.43
CA VAL A 112 0.14 7.23 10.20
C VAL A 112 1.07 7.69 9.09
N PHE A 113 0.52 8.34 8.08
CA PHE A 113 1.25 8.92 6.95
C PHE A 113 0.88 10.38 6.73
N PRO A 114 1.75 11.19 6.11
CA PRO A 114 1.37 12.54 5.70
C PRO A 114 0.32 12.50 4.58
N ALA A 115 -0.66 13.39 4.65
CA ALA A 115 -1.60 13.63 3.57
C ALA A 115 -0.93 14.41 2.45
N TYR A 116 -1.12 14.00 1.21
CA TYR A 116 -0.63 14.78 0.08
C TYR A 116 -1.53 15.99 -0.20
N LYS A 117 -0.90 17.13 -0.45
CA LYS A 117 -1.59 18.34 -0.91
C LYS A 117 -1.96 18.20 -2.38
N LEU A 118 -3.25 18.19 -2.67
CA LEU A 118 -3.77 18.06 -4.02
C LEU A 118 -3.95 19.42 -4.68
N LYS A 119 -3.39 19.59 -5.87
CA LYS A 119 -3.59 20.77 -6.73
C LYS A 119 -4.50 20.36 -7.87
N PRO A 120 -5.64 21.06 -8.12
CA PRO A 120 -6.45 20.81 -9.31
C PRO A 120 -5.63 20.98 -10.58
N VAL A 121 -5.83 20.08 -11.53
CA VAL A 121 -5.24 20.15 -12.88
C VAL A 121 -6.33 19.97 -13.93
N GLU A 122 -6.08 20.44 -15.15
CA GLU A 122 -7.02 20.28 -16.26
C GLU A 122 -7.17 18.81 -16.65
N VAL A 123 -8.41 18.40 -16.90
CA VAL A 123 -8.71 17.06 -17.43
C VAL A 123 -8.39 17.01 -18.90
N THR A 124 -7.41 16.20 -19.29
CA THR A 124 -6.91 16.09 -20.66
C THR A 124 -7.57 14.95 -21.45
N ASP A 125 -7.47 14.98 -22.76
CA ASP A 125 -7.92 13.89 -23.62
C ASP A 125 -7.04 12.63 -23.42
N ALA A 126 -5.74 12.80 -23.08
CA ALA A 126 -4.86 11.69 -22.72
C ALA A 126 -5.35 10.93 -21.48
N MET A 127 -5.82 11.62 -20.44
CA MET A 127 -6.43 10.97 -19.25
C MET A 127 -7.69 10.20 -19.66
N THR A 128 -8.53 10.79 -20.53
CA THR A 128 -9.75 10.15 -21.04
C THR A 128 -9.43 8.87 -21.82
N GLU A 129 -8.43 8.94 -22.68
CA GLU A 129 -8.00 7.78 -23.48
C GLU A 129 -7.43 6.66 -22.60
N VAL A 130 -6.61 6.99 -21.62
CA VAL A 130 -5.99 6.03 -20.71
C VAL A 130 -7.04 5.34 -19.82
N ILE A 131 -7.98 6.08 -19.26
CA ILE A 131 -8.99 5.56 -18.34
C ILE A 131 -10.13 4.86 -19.08
N GLY A 132 -10.39 5.26 -20.32
CA GLY A 132 -11.53 4.81 -21.10
C GLY A 132 -12.84 5.56 -20.78
N ALA A 133 -12.74 6.60 -19.94
CA ALA A 133 -13.83 7.50 -19.58
C ALA A 133 -13.27 8.88 -19.22
N ARG A 134 -14.00 9.97 -19.49
CA ARG A 134 -13.55 11.30 -19.12
C ARG A 134 -13.65 11.50 -17.60
N PRO A 135 -12.54 11.82 -16.90
CA PRO A 135 -12.62 12.20 -15.49
C PRO A 135 -13.49 13.44 -15.28
N THR A 136 -14.20 13.48 -14.17
CA THR A 136 -14.97 14.67 -13.74
C THR A 136 -14.08 15.71 -13.08
N ALA A 137 -12.96 15.25 -12.49
CA ALA A 137 -11.92 16.12 -11.92
C ALA A 137 -10.58 15.39 -11.93
N ALA A 138 -9.49 16.16 -11.95
CA ALA A 138 -8.14 15.64 -11.82
C ALA A 138 -7.31 16.51 -10.87
N PHE A 139 -6.41 15.88 -10.13
CA PHE A 139 -5.55 16.53 -9.16
C PHE A 139 -4.15 15.98 -9.24
N MET A 140 -3.17 16.83 -8.98
CA MET A 140 -1.76 16.49 -8.90
C MET A 140 -1.24 16.66 -7.47
N GLY A 141 -0.67 15.63 -6.91
CA GLY A 141 0.21 15.63 -5.76
C GLY A 141 1.59 15.14 -6.19
N ARG A 142 2.12 14.11 -5.52
CA ARG A 142 3.20 13.29 -6.07
C ARG A 142 2.67 12.45 -7.26
N ASP A 143 1.45 11.99 -7.14
CA ASP A 143 0.77 11.13 -8.09
C ASP A 143 -0.42 11.87 -8.73
N LEU A 144 -0.86 11.38 -9.89
CA LEU A 144 -2.06 11.87 -10.57
C LEU A 144 -3.29 11.16 -10.01
N LEU A 145 -4.24 11.93 -9.49
CA LEU A 145 -5.55 11.45 -9.04
C LEU A 145 -6.63 11.88 -10.04
N CYS A 146 -7.29 10.92 -10.66
CA CYS A 146 -8.43 11.13 -11.55
C CYS A 146 -9.72 10.64 -10.89
N VAL A 147 -10.70 11.52 -10.79
CA VAL A 147 -12.03 11.22 -10.26
C VAL A 147 -12.96 10.90 -11.41
N VAL A 148 -13.70 9.81 -11.35
CA VAL A 148 -14.66 9.38 -12.39
C VAL A 148 -16.08 9.25 -11.80
N ASP A 149 -17.09 9.23 -12.67
CA ASP A 149 -18.49 9.30 -12.26
C ASP A 149 -19.00 8.11 -11.44
N SER A 150 -18.42 6.92 -11.62
CA SER A 150 -18.96 5.71 -10.99
C SER A 150 -17.89 4.68 -10.63
N GLU A 151 -18.22 3.87 -9.63
CA GLU A 151 -17.45 2.68 -9.27
C GLU A 151 -17.31 1.71 -10.43
N ASP A 152 -18.30 1.59 -11.30
CA ASP A 152 -18.27 0.67 -12.45
C ASP A 152 -17.17 1.08 -13.45
N ILE A 153 -16.93 2.38 -13.64
CA ILE A 153 -15.79 2.90 -14.44
C ILE A 153 -14.46 2.51 -13.79
N VAL A 154 -14.32 2.68 -12.47
CA VAL A 154 -13.10 2.28 -11.75
C VAL A 154 -12.83 0.79 -11.94
N ARG A 155 -13.85 -0.05 -11.76
CA ARG A 155 -13.74 -1.51 -11.87
C ARG A 155 -13.41 -1.99 -13.27
N SER A 156 -13.99 -1.37 -14.30
CA SER A 156 -13.78 -1.73 -15.70
C SER A 156 -12.55 -1.11 -16.34
N CYS A 157 -11.89 -0.16 -15.66
CA CYS A 157 -10.70 0.52 -16.17
C CYS A 157 -9.59 -0.50 -16.49
N ALA A 158 -9.12 -0.50 -17.72
CA ALA A 158 -8.08 -1.40 -18.21
C ALA A 158 -7.07 -0.60 -19.07
N PRO A 159 -6.26 0.26 -18.43
CA PRO A 159 -5.41 1.18 -19.14
C PRO A 159 -4.23 0.47 -19.81
N ASP A 160 -3.83 1.01 -20.98
CA ASP A 160 -2.55 0.68 -21.58
C ASP A 160 -1.41 1.26 -20.74
N MET A 161 -0.56 0.41 -20.17
CA MET A 161 0.53 0.82 -19.29
C MET A 161 1.54 1.74 -19.98
N ALA A 162 1.78 1.58 -21.29
CA ALA A 162 2.65 2.46 -22.04
C ALA A 162 2.10 3.89 -22.12
N LYS A 163 0.78 4.04 -22.19
CA LYS A 163 0.12 5.35 -22.15
C LYS A 163 0.09 5.93 -20.74
N VAL A 164 -0.11 5.10 -19.69
CA VAL A 164 -0.01 5.53 -18.28
C VAL A 164 1.37 6.13 -18.00
N MET A 165 2.44 5.54 -18.53
CA MET A 165 3.81 6.05 -18.36
C MET A 165 4.01 7.47 -18.93
N GLN A 166 3.17 7.90 -19.86
CA GLN A 166 3.26 9.24 -20.48
C GLN A 166 2.50 10.32 -19.70
N LEU A 167 1.60 9.93 -18.79
CA LEU A 167 0.91 10.89 -17.92
C LEU A 167 1.86 11.47 -16.88
N ASP A 168 1.56 12.68 -16.42
CA ASP A 168 2.27 13.30 -15.29
C ASP A 168 2.02 12.51 -13.98
N GLY A 169 2.85 12.76 -12.96
CA GLY A 169 2.82 12.05 -11.69
C GLY A 169 3.59 10.72 -11.74
N LEU A 170 3.86 10.15 -10.57
CA LEU A 170 4.55 8.87 -10.45
C LEU A 170 3.58 7.70 -10.68
N LEU A 171 2.40 7.74 -10.04
CA LEU A 171 1.32 6.79 -10.21
C LEU A 171 0.06 7.47 -10.78
N LEU A 172 -0.82 6.67 -11.37
CA LEU A 172 -2.18 7.06 -11.70
C LEU A 172 -3.15 6.40 -10.71
N HIS A 173 -3.92 7.21 -10.00
CA HIS A 173 -5.04 6.74 -9.19
C HIS A 173 -6.36 7.11 -9.87
N VAL A 174 -7.22 6.12 -10.10
CA VAL A 174 -8.57 6.32 -10.59
C VAL A 174 -9.52 6.03 -9.45
N THR A 175 -10.43 6.96 -9.11
CA THR A 175 -11.33 6.83 -7.96
C THR A 175 -12.73 7.32 -8.26
N ALA A 176 -13.71 6.74 -7.58
CA ALA A 176 -15.10 7.14 -7.58
C ALA A 176 -15.72 6.95 -6.19
N LYS A 177 -16.91 7.51 -5.98
CA LYS A 177 -17.76 7.18 -4.84
C LYS A 177 -18.11 5.69 -4.91
N GLY A 178 -17.99 4.99 -3.80
CA GLY A 178 -18.36 3.58 -3.68
C GLY A 178 -19.86 3.38 -3.50
N LYS A 179 -20.33 2.16 -3.79
CA LYS A 179 -21.70 1.69 -3.51
C LYS A 179 -21.80 1.16 -2.07
N ASP A 180 -20.85 0.30 -1.68
CA ASP A 180 -20.78 -0.32 -0.35
C ASP A 180 -19.68 0.30 0.53
N PHE A 181 -18.78 1.05 -0.05
CA PHE A 181 -17.67 1.76 0.58
C PHE A 181 -17.83 3.27 0.35
N ASP A 182 -17.13 4.08 1.12
CA ASP A 182 -17.16 5.53 0.91
C ASP A 182 -16.53 5.94 -0.41
N CYS A 183 -15.43 5.26 -0.77
CA CYS A 183 -14.79 5.42 -2.07
C CYS A 183 -14.20 4.10 -2.56
N VAL A 184 -14.06 4.02 -3.88
CA VAL A 184 -13.41 2.90 -4.57
C VAL A 184 -12.31 3.45 -5.46
N SER A 185 -11.19 2.72 -5.56
CA SER A 185 -10.04 3.16 -6.34
C SER A 185 -9.30 2.01 -7.02
N ARG A 186 -8.46 2.37 -7.98
CA ARG A 186 -7.38 1.53 -8.54
C ARG A 186 -6.13 2.37 -8.72
N SER A 187 -4.97 1.75 -8.59
CA SER A 187 -3.67 2.42 -8.61
C SER A 187 -2.73 1.76 -9.60
N PHE A 188 -2.34 2.49 -10.63
CA PHE A 188 -1.47 2.01 -11.71
C PHE A 188 -0.08 2.63 -11.57
N ALA A 189 0.96 1.81 -11.54
CA ALA A 189 2.32 2.20 -11.19
C ALA A 189 3.40 1.70 -12.18
N PRO A 190 3.19 1.79 -13.52
CA PRO A 190 4.17 1.23 -14.47
C PRO A 190 5.53 1.92 -14.39
N LYS A 191 5.61 3.18 -13.96
CA LYS A 191 6.88 3.89 -13.72
C LYS A 191 7.69 3.29 -12.57
N CYS A 192 7.05 2.50 -11.70
CA CYS A 192 7.70 1.73 -10.63
C CYS A 192 7.90 0.25 -11.01
N ASN A 193 7.79 -0.11 -12.29
CA ASN A 193 7.82 -1.49 -12.80
C ASN A 193 6.72 -2.41 -12.24
N VAL A 194 5.64 -1.84 -11.72
CA VAL A 194 4.46 -2.54 -11.24
C VAL A 194 3.26 -2.07 -12.06
N PRO A 195 2.65 -2.90 -12.90
CA PRO A 195 1.51 -2.46 -13.73
C PRO A 195 0.36 -1.91 -12.89
N GLU A 196 -0.03 -2.62 -11.83
CA GLU A 196 -1.06 -2.21 -10.88
C GLU A 196 -0.65 -2.63 -9.46
N ASP A 197 -0.67 -1.69 -8.51
CA ASP A 197 -0.48 -1.97 -7.09
C ASP A 197 -1.79 -2.57 -6.53
N PRO A 198 -1.78 -3.78 -5.97
CA PRO A 198 -2.99 -4.42 -5.46
C PRO A 198 -3.72 -3.63 -4.38
N VAL A 199 -3.00 -3.01 -3.43
CA VAL A 199 -3.54 -2.07 -2.43
C VAL A 199 -2.46 -1.03 -2.10
N CYS A 200 -2.64 0.17 -2.61
CA CYS A 200 -1.67 1.26 -2.57
C CYS A 200 -1.88 2.16 -1.36
N GLY A 201 -1.07 2.00 -0.32
CA GLY A 201 -1.12 2.87 0.87
C GLY A 201 -0.84 4.33 0.53
N SER A 202 0.22 4.61 -0.22
CA SER A 202 0.57 5.98 -0.63
C SER A 202 -0.48 6.62 -1.53
N GLY A 203 -1.17 5.84 -2.36
CA GLY A 203 -2.30 6.31 -3.15
C GLY A 203 -3.44 6.80 -2.28
N HIS A 204 -3.73 6.09 -1.19
CA HIS A 204 -4.78 6.51 -0.24
C HIS A 204 -4.41 7.79 0.52
N CYS A 205 -3.13 8.16 0.61
CA CYS A 205 -2.74 9.47 1.12
C CYS A 205 -3.09 10.64 0.17
N HIS A 206 -3.46 10.35 -1.11
CA HIS A 206 -4.05 11.30 -2.06
C HIS A 206 -5.59 11.19 -2.06
N ILE A 207 -6.11 9.97 -2.07
CA ILE A 207 -7.53 9.65 -2.24
C ILE A 207 -8.35 10.11 -1.02
N ILE A 208 -7.87 9.83 0.19
CA ILE A 208 -8.62 10.12 1.43
C ILE A 208 -8.81 11.62 1.68
N PRO A 209 -7.82 12.51 1.52
CA PRO A 209 -8.05 13.95 1.65
C PRO A 209 -9.10 14.49 0.68
N TYR A 210 -9.16 13.96 -0.54
CA TYR A 210 -10.20 14.32 -1.51
C TYR A 210 -11.58 13.89 -1.04
N TRP A 211 -11.77 12.60 -0.73
CA TRP A 211 -13.09 12.08 -0.36
C TRP A 211 -13.56 12.56 1.02
N ALA A 212 -12.66 12.82 1.96
CA ALA A 212 -13.02 13.42 3.25
C ALA A 212 -13.67 14.78 3.06
N LYS A 213 -13.11 15.61 2.16
CA LYS A 213 -13.68 16.91 1.80
C LYS A 213 -15.01 16.77 1.08
N GLU A 214 -15.10 15.90 0.06
CA GLU A 214 -16.32 15.73 -0.75
C GLU A 214 -17.49 15.16 0.06
N LEU A 215 -17.22 14.25 0.99
CA LEU A 215 -18.26 13.61 1.82
C LEU A 215 -18.51 14.34 3.14
N GLY A 216 -17.70 15.34 3.49
CA GLY A 216 -17.85 16.11 4.73
C GLY A 216 -17.62 15.27 5.99
N LYS A 217 -16.77 14.24 5.93
CA LYS A 217 -16.43 13.37 7.07
C LYS A 217 -14.98 12.94 7.02
N ASN A 218 -14.37 12.70 8.18
CA ASN A 218 -12.96 12.36 8.28
C ASN A 218 -12.69 10.85 8.34
N GLU A 219 -13.66 10.04 8.76
CA GLU A 219 -13.52 8.59 8.80
C GLU A 219 -14.18 7.98 7.57
N LEU A 220 -13.39 7.20 6.81
CA LEU A 220 -13.84 6.58 5.57
C LEU A 220 -13.40 5.12 5.49
N THR A 221 -14.27 4.30 4.91
CA THR A 221 -13.94 2.98 4.41
C THR A 221 -13.65 3.08 2.92
N ALA A 222 -12.44 2.72 2.52
CA ALA A 222 -12.00 2.70 1.13
C ALA A 222 -11.82 1.27 0.63
N TYR A 223 -12.19 1.02 -0.61
CA TYR A 223 -11.92 -0.25 -1.28
C TYR A 223 -11.05 -0.04 -2.50
N GLN A 224 -9.91 -0.73 -2.58
CA GLN A 224 -9.13 -0.77 -3.80
C GLN A 224 -9.58 -1.96 -4.65
N ALA A 225 -10.20 -1.66 -5.81
CA ALA A 225 -10.84 -2.63 -6.69
C ALA A 225 -9.86 -3.24 -7.71
N SER A 226 -8.64 -3.52 -7.29
CA SER A 226 -7.68 -4.32 -8.08
C SER A 226 -8.19 -5.75 -8.25
N ARG A 227 -7.47 -6.56 -9.04
CA ARG A 227 -7.80 -7.99 -9.20
C ARG A 227 -7.87 -8.74 -7.85
N ARG A 228 -7.03 -8.35 -6.88
CA ARG A 228 -7.00 -8.96 -5.54
C ARG A 228 -8.01 -8.31 -4.60
N GLY A 229 -8.21 -7.02 -4.75
CA GLY A 229 -9.05 -6.21 -3.86
C GLY A 229 -8.46 -6.03 -2.47
N GLY A 230 -8.86 -4.97 -1.78
CA GLY A 230 -8.50 -4.76 -0.37
C GLY A 230 -9.25 -3.63 0.26
N VAL A 231 -9.42 -3.70 1.57
CA VAL A 231 -10.19 -2.73 2.37
C VAL A 231 -9.24 -1.95 3.27
N LEU A 232 -9.37 -0.63 3.22
CA LEU A 232 -8.67 0.27 4.12
C LEU A 232 -9.71 1.00 4.97
N TYR A 233 -9.52 0.96 6.28
CA TYR A 233 -10.22 1.81 7.24
C TYR A 233 -9.36 3.03 7.45
N THR A 234 -9.87 4.21 7.18
CA THR A 234 -9.03 5.40 7.09
C THR A 234 -9.61 6.56 7.88
N ARG A 235 -8.72 7.44 8.36
CA ARG A 235 -9.13 8.68 9.00
C ARG A 235 -8.17 9.81 8.59
N LEU A 236 -8.76 10.93 8.19
CA LEU A 236 -8.04 12.17 7.98
C LEU A 236 -7.95 12.93 9.31
N ASP A 237 -6.75 13.26 9.76
CA ASP A 237 -6.46 13.98 11.00
C ASP A 237 -5.48 15.13 10.71
N GLY A 238 -6.03 16.31 10.45
CA GLY A 238 -5.27 17.48 10.01
C GLY A 238 -4.53 17.22 8.70
N ASP A 239 -3.21 17.22 8.74
CA ASP A 239 -2.32 16.94 7.61
C ASP A 239 -1.85 15.48 7.54
N LYS A 240 -2.50 14.57 8.28
CA LYS A 240 -2.16 13.16 8.35
C LYS A 240 -3.31 12.29 7.90
N VAL A 241 -2.98 11.18 7.26
CA VAL A 241 -3.90 10.07 6.96
C VAL A 241 -3.52 8.88 7.81
N ILE A 242 -4.46 8.41 8.61
CA ILE A 242 -4.35 7.14 9.32
C ILE A 242 -4.89 6.08 8.38
N LEU A 243 -4.05 5.12 8.04
CA LEU A 243 -4.41 3.96 7.25
C LEU A 243 -4.43 2.73 8.15
N ALA A 244 -5.58 2.11 8.28
CA ALA A 244 -5.75 0.89 9.03
C ALA A 244 -6.21 -0.26 8.14
N GLY A 245 -5.73 -1.46 8.43
CA GLY A 245 -6.12 -2.66 7.70
C GLY A 245 -5.99 -3.91 8.54
N LYS A 246 -6.69 -4.95 8.11
CA LYS A 246 -6.48 -6.32 8.59
C LYS A 246 -5.33 -6.96 7.80
N ALA A 247 -4.86 -8.11 8.29
CA ALA A 247 -3.89 -8.93 7.57
C ALA A 247 -4.21 -10.41 7.75
N ALA A 248 -3.96 -11.20 6.71
CA ALA A 248 -4.17 -12.64 6.70
C ALA A 248 -2.85 -13.37 6.43
N LEU A 249 -2.51 -14.35 7.25
CA LEU A 249 -1.36 -15.21 7.03
C LEU A 249 -1.65 -16.19 5.89
N PHE A 250 -0.89 -16.12 4.81
CA PHE A 250 -0.96 -17.09 3.73
C PHE A 250 -0.05 -18.31 4.00
N SER A 251 1.21 -18.08 4.38
CA SER A 251 2.12 -19.18 4.70
C SER A 251 3.17 -18.78 5.73
N GLN A 252 3.67 -19.78 6.42
CA GLN A 252 4.85 -19.74 7.26
C GLN A 252 5.77 -20.87 6.80
N ALA A 253 7.03 -20.56 6.53
CA ALA A 253 8.00 -21.51 6.00
C ALA A 253 9.38 -21.33 6.64
N GLU A 254 10.18 -22.36 6.62
CA GLU A 254 11.61 -22.27 6.86
C GLU A 254 12.33 -22.23 5.51
N ILE A 255 13.10 -21.17 5.27
CA ILE A 255 13.94 -21.06 4.10
C ILE A 255 15.40 -21.40 4.44
N TYR A 256 16.05 -22.12 3.54
CA TYR A 256 17.44 -22.56 3.67
C TYR A 256 18.32 -21.66 2.83
N ILE A 257 19.29 -21.05 3.49
CA ILE A 257 20.29 -20.17 2.88
C ILE A 257 21.66 -20.72 3.27
N ASP A 258 22.41 -21.16 2.29
CA ASP A 258 23.75 -21.71 2.45
C ASP A 258 24.80 -20.58 2.59
#